data_6e58d69dce4a74369864f217f341a3c0
#
_entry.id   6e58d69dce4a74369864f217f341a3c0
#
_cell.length_a   1.000
_cell.length_b   1.000
_cell.length_c   1.000
_cell.angle_alpha   90.00
_cell.angle_beta   90.00
_cell.angle_gamma   90.00
#
_symmetry.space_group_name_H-M   'P 1'
#
loop_
_entity.id
_entity.type
_entity.pdbx_description
1 polymer ?
#
loop_
_entity_poly.entity_id
_entity_poly.type
_entity_poly.pdbx_seq_one_letter_code
_entity_poly.pdbx_strand_id
1 'polypeptide(L)'
;MRDNESLFRRRTLLKRAAMAGLSLPLAAQQQDTEAFRRIGETVVHRKIQPWFPKAGMGLFLPWGPCSVGEIEGGWGLFRDMRPPNKYWPIEKYMALADRFNPQNYDPEKWLVAAKQAGFKYTAFLLRHHDGYAMWPTEYGEFGTKQHMGGRDLVRPFVEACRRVGLKVGFCYSPTDWLFNPKGWPWRGFPLRDPEFKYRRPERSRGLPRYADMPIPQMQKYFDQLWAVVKGQMSEVLTRYGKIDLLWWDGYDWPAGIDHHGQELEDYVRKLQPDIVLNDRNMLWDKGRTLGDYSTAFENRNPAERPKGVWEQCEAVCGTWSYEGESPCKPASYVIERLARNRAWGGNYMVSFGPRPDGTMRPVFYEICSQMARWMRHSGESVFDVEAGPYPERSDVPVTIKGGTWYLHFLSPTQRAATLTGIKPPSSVRVLRTGQAASWKEDGGRVVVSLPESVPAKMDEVVAVS
;
A
#
# COMPACT_ATOMS: atom_id res chain seq x y z
N MET A 1 -19.11 12.99 -20.72
CA MET A 1 -20.07 12.01 -20.16
C MET A 1 -19.93 10.60 -20.79
N ARG A 2 -19.80 10.45 -22.12
CA ARG A 2 -19.69 9.12 -22.77
C ARG A 2 -18.39 8.36 -22.44
N ASP A 3 -17.28 9.03 -22.24
CA ASP A 3 -15.97 8.39 -22.02
C ASP A 3 -15.80 7.77 -20.62
N ASN A 4 -16.45 8.32 -19.60
CA ASN A 4 -16.40 7.77 -18.23
C ASN A 4 -17.21 6.48 -18.08
N GLU A 5 -18.33 6.34 -18.78
CA GLU A 5 -19.11 5.08 -18.78
C GLU A 5 -18.37 3.95 -19.48
N SER A 6 -17.60 4.26 -20.52
CA SER A 6 -16.84 3.26 -21.26
C SER A 6 -15.65 2.71 -20.44
N LEU A 7 -14.96 3.54 -19.69
CA LEU A 7 -13.88 3.16 -18.79
C LEU A 7 -14.37 2.26 -17.65
N PHE A 8 -15.57 2.56 -17.13
CA PHE A 8 -16.16 1.81 -16.04
C PHE A 8 -16.67 0.41 -16.48
N ARG A 9 -17.34 0.35 -17.62
CA ARG A 9 -17.78 -0.93 -18.23
C ARG A 9 -16.60 -1.85 -18.57
N ARG A 10 -15.48 -1.29 -19.04
CA ARG A 10 -14.27 -2.04 -19.36
C ARG A 10 -13.57 -2.59 -18.12
N ARG A 11 -13.52 -1.86 -17.00
CA ARG A 11 -12.98 -2.37 -15.72
C ARG A 11 -13.74 -3.62 -15.22
N THR A 12 -15.04 -3.65 -15.39
CA THR A 12 -15.88 -4.79 -14.99
C THR A 12 -15.68 -6.00 -15.93
N LEU A 13 -15.49 -5.76 -17.23
CA LEU A 13 -15.16 -6.79 -18.21
C LEU A 13 -13.76 -7.38 -17.97
N LEU A 14 -12.78 -6.52 -17.67
CA LEU A 14 -11.40 -6.89 -17.36
C LEU A 14 -11.33 -7.80 -16.11
N LYS A 15 -12.11 -7.48 -15.07
CA LYS A 15 -12.19 -8.29 -13.84
C LYS A 15 -12.88 -9.65 -14.06
N ARG A 16 -13.89 -9.72 -14.96
CA ARG A 16 -14.59 -10.98 -15.29
C ARG A 16 -13.74 -11.91 -16.16
N ALA A 17 -12.96 -11.36 -17.09
CA ALA A 17 -12.06 -12.15 -17.94
C ALA A 17 -10.89 -12.76 -17.16
N ALA A 18 -10.36 -12.06 -16.15
CA ALA A 18 -9.33 -12.60 -15.25
C ALA A 18 -9.83 -13.77 -14.38
N MET A 19 -11.12 -13.79 -14.02
CA MET A 19 -11.71 -14.91 -13.29
C MET A 19 -12.03 -16.14 -14.17
N ALA A 20 -12.11 -15.95 -15.49
CA ALA A 20 -12.39 -17.03 -16.45
C ALA A 20 -11.12 -17.64 -17.08
N GLY A 21 -9.93 -17.23 -16.63
CA GLY A 21 -8.66 -17.69 -17.24
C GLY A 21 -8.45 -17.18 -18.68
N LEU A 22 -9.27 -16.24 -19.14
CA LEU A 22 -9.18 -15.63 -20.47
C LEU A 22 -8.16 -14.47 -20.43
N SER A 23 -7.14 -14.53 -21.26
CA SER A 23 -6.24 -13.41 -21.47
C SER A 23 -7.02 -12.21 -22.03
N LEU A 24 -6.92 -11.07 -21.36
CA LEU A 24 -7.53 -9.83 -21.82
C LEU A 24 -6.85 -9.34 -23.10
N PRO A 25 -7.58 -8.71 -24.03
CA PRO A 25 -6.97 -8.08 -25.20
C PRO A 25 -5.90 -7.07 -24.76
N LEU A 26 -4.73 -7.09 -25.41
CA LEU A 26 -3.58 -6.22 -25.12
C LEU A 26 -3.98 -4.73 -25.00
N ALA A 27 -4.92 -4.29 -25.87
CA ALA A 27 -5.43 -2.92 -25.90
C ALA A 27 -6.19 -2.51 -24.61
N ALA A 28 -6.81 -3.45 -23.89
CA ALA A 28 -7.53 -3.16 -22.66
C ALA A 28 -6.57 -3.05 -21.45
N GLN A 29 -5.49 -3.82 -21.44
CA GLN A 29 -4.40 -3.68 -20.47
C GLN A 29 -3.64 -2.36 -20.68
N GLN A 30 -3.41 -1.96 -21.94
CA GLN A 30 -2.76 -0.70 -22.28
C GLN A 30 -3.56 0.53 -21.83
N GLN A 31 -4.89 0.53 -21.93
CA GLN A 31 -5.72 1.67 -21.50
C GLN A 31 -5.79 1.85 -19.99
N ASP A 32 -5.82 0.76 -19.22
CA ASP A 32 -5.71 0.86 -17.75
C ASP A 32 -4.32 1.38 -17.34
N THR A 33 -3.28 0.92 -18.02
CA THR A 33 -1.90 1.39 -17.82
C THR A 33 -1.78 2.88 -18.12
N GLU A 34 -2.46 3.38 -19.18
CA GLU A 34 -2.43 4.78 -19.58
C GLU A 34 -3.18 5.70 -18.60
N ALA A 35 -4.31 5.26 -18.05
CA ALA A 35 -5.03 6.00 -17.02
C ALA A 35 -4.17 6.13 -15.73
N PHE A 36 -3.51 5.04 -15.32
CA PHE A 36 -2.59 5.06 -14.18
C PHE A 36 -1.28 5.83 -14.47
N ARG A 37 -0.80 5.82 -15.71
CA ARG A 37 0.34 6.62 -16.15
C ARG A 37 0.06 8.11 -16.01
N ARG A 38 -1.13 8.57 -16.43
CA ARG A 38 -1.55 9.98 -16.28
C ARG A 38 -1.65 10.42 -14.82
N ILE A 39 -2.07 9.54 -13.91
CA ILE A 39 -2.08 9.81 -12.48
C ILE A 39 -0.64 10.03 -11.99
N GLY A 40 0.31 9.15 -12.33
CA GLY A 40 1.72 9.30 -11.96
C GLY A 40 2.44 10.50 -12.62
N GLU A 41 1.97 11.00 -13.77
CA GLU A 41 2.53 12.16 -14.46
C GLU A 41 2.08 13.51 -13.88
N THR A 42 0.98 13.52 -13.14
CA THR A 42 0.37 14.76 -12.61
C THR A 42 0.72 15.04 -11.15
N VAL A 43 1.48 14.16 -10.49
CA VAL A 43 1.92 14.41 -9.11
C VAL A 43 2.85 15.63 -9.10
N VAL A 44 2.36 16.73 -8.53
CA VAL A 44 3.20 17.90 -8.27
C VAL A 44 4.15 17.55 -7.14
N HIS A 45 5.38 17.18 -7.49
CA HIS A 45 6.43 16.89 -6.52
C HIS A 45 6.76 18.14 -5.72
N ARG A 46 6.14 18.30 -4.56
CA ARG A 46 6.70 19.14 -3.49
C ARG A 46 8.03 18.49 -3.07
N LYS A 47 8.89 19.25 -2.43
CA LYS A 47 10.18 18.75 -1.94
C LYS A 47 9.91 17.62 -0.92
N ILE A 48 9.85 16.39 -1.42
CA ILE A 48 9.64 15.20 -0.57
C ILE A 48 10.78 15.05 0.43
N GLN A 49 10.49 14.53 1.60
CA GLN A 49 11.51 14.24 2.62
C GLN A 49 12.56 13.27 2.08
N PRO A 50 13.85 13.61 2.17
CA PRO A 50 14.95 12.86 1.51
C PRO A 50 15.04 11.39 1.93
N TRP A 51 14.51 11.04 3.10
CA TRP A 51 14.52 9.66 3.59
C TRP A 51 13.59 8.74 2.80
N PHE A 52 12.47 9.26 2.28
CA PHE A 52 11.41 8.42 1.71
C PHE A 52 11.83 7.72 0.40
N PRO A 53 12.38 8.39 -0.61
CA PRO A 53 12.84 7.72 -1.84
C PRO A 53 13.91 6.65 -1.59
N LYS A 54 14.65 6.76 -0.47
CA LYS A 54 15.74 5.87 -0.09
C LYS A 54 15.32 4.75 0.86
N ALA A 55 14.10 4.80 1.39
CA ALA A 55 13.61 3.90 2.42
C ALA A 55 13.54 2.44 1.98
N GLY A 56 13.19 2.19 0.72
CA GLY A 56 13.11 0.86 0.14
C GLY A 56 11.85 0.10 0.54
N MET A 57 11.60 -0.13 1.84
CA MET A 57 10.51 -1.01 2.27
C MET A 57 9.70 -0.47 3.45
N GLY A 58 8.37 -0.52 3.31
CA GLY A 58 7.37 -0.15 4.32
C GLY A 58 6.49 -1.32 4.76
N LEU A 59 6.07 -1.29 6.02
CA LEU A 59 5.15 -2.26 6.62
C LEU A 59 3.75 -1.67 6.72
N PHE A 60 2.79 -2.26 6.01
CA PHE A 60 1.38 -1.90 6.11
C PHE A 60 0.66 -2.85 7.07
N LEU A 61 -0.11 -2.29 8.00
CA LEU A 61 -0.79 -3.01 9.06
C LEU A 61 -2.30 -2.69 9.06
N PRO A 62 -3.06 -3.25 8.11
CA PRO A 62 -4.53 -3.12 8.09
C PRO A 62 -5.13 -3.99 9.18
N TRP A 63 -5.78 -3.34 10.15
CA TRP A 63 -6.29 -3.99 11.35
C TRP A 63 -7.54 -3.30 11.88
N GLY A 64 -8.37 -4.06 12.62
CA GLY A 64 -9.60 -3.55 13.21
C GLY A 64 -10.62 -4.65 13.44
N PRO A 65 -11.90 -4.29 13.72
CA PRO A 65 -13.00 -5.24 13.92
C PRO A 65 -13.19 -6.25 12.77
N CYS A 66 -12.84 -5.86 11.55
CA CYS A 66 -12.87 -6.74 10.39
C CYS A 66 -12.09 -8.05 10.58
N SER A 67 -11.01 -8.01 11.36
CA SER A 67 -10.20 -9.20 11.68
C SER A 67 -10.97 -10.27 12.47
N VAL A 68 -11.98 -9.88 13.28
CA VAL A 68 -12.86 -10.80 14.01
C VAL A 68 -13.75 -11.61 13.05
N GLY A 69 -14.14 -10.99 11.96
CA GLY A 69 -14.94 -11.62 10.91
C GLY A 69 -14.11 -12.29 9.80
N GLU A 70 -12.78 -12.20 9.89
CA GLU A 70 -11.88 -12.64 8.82
C GLU A 70 -12.25 -12.01 7.48
N ILE A 71 -12.35 -10.67 7.46
CA ILE A 71 -12.84 -9.87 6.33
C ILE A 71 -11.78 -8.87 5.95
N GLU A 72 -11.66 -8.58 4.65
CA GLU A 72 -10.83 -7.50 4.13
C GLU A 72 -11.43 -6.13 4.49
N GLY A 73 -11.01 -5.53 5.59
CA GLY A 73 -11.45 -4.20 6.02
C GLY A 73 -12.98 -4.04 5.98
N GLY A 74 -13.46 -2.88 5.51
CA GLY A 74 -14.89 -2.61 5.33
C GLY A 74 -15.56 -3.31 4.14
N TRP A 75 -14.79 -4.06 3.32
CA TRP A 75 -15.31 -4.62 2.07
C TRP A 75 -16.40 -5.70 2.25
N GLY A 76 -16.48 -6.32 3.42
CA GLY A 76 -17.59 -7.22 3.77
C GLY A 76 -18.98 -6.56 3.76
N LEU A 77 -19.04 -5.23 3.79
CA LEU A 77 -20.28 -4.46 3.66
C LEU A 77 -20.87 -4.49 2.23
N PHE A 78 -20.14 -5.03 1.24
CA PHE A 78 -20.57 -5.14 -0.15
C PHE A 78 -20.77 -6.59 -0.59
N ARG A 79 -21.94 -6.92 -1.19
CA ARG A 79 -22.30 -8.32 -1.55
C ARG A 79 -21.44 -8.96 -2.61
N ASP A 80 -20.88 -8.16 -3.54
CA ASP A 80 -20.29 -8.67 -4.78
C ASP A 80 -18.78 -8.49 -4.85
N MET A 81 -18.18 -8.25 -3.71
CA MET A 81 -16.73 -8.30 -3.63
C MET A 81 -16.24 -9.74 -3.79
N ARG A 82 -15.04 -9.86 -4.33
CA ARG A 82 -14.41 -11.14 -4.68
C ARG A 82 -14.52 -12.17 -3.56
N PRO A 83 -14.73 -13.44 -3.88
CA PRO A 83 -14.44 -14.49 -2.92
C PRO A 83 -12.99 -14.34 -2.41
N PRO A 84 -12.71 -14.56 -1.12
CA PRO A 84 -13.62 -15.15 -0.13
C PRO A 84 -14.50 -14.15 0.61
N ASN A 85 -14.51 -12.85 0.26
CA ASN A 85 -15.26 -11.84 1.00
C ASN A 85 -16.75 -12.18 1.09
N LYS A 86 -17.18 -12.52 2.28
CA LYS A 86 -18.58 -12.78 2.61
C LYS A 86 -19.29 -11.45 2.88
N TYR A 87 -20.49 -11.29 2.35
CA TYR A 87 -21.35 -10.16 2.70
C TYR A 87 -21.78 -10.22 4.16
N TRP A 88 -21.60 -9.09 4.83
CA TRP A 88 -22.09 -8.88 6.19
C TRP A 88 -23.16 -7.79 6.19
N PRO A 89 -24.38 -8.05 6.69
CA PRO A 89 -25.35 -7.01 7.02
C PRO A 89 -24.71 -5.95 7.94
N ILE A 90 -25.11 -4.68 7.80
CA ILE A 90 -24.50 -3.57 8.54
C ILE A 90 -24.44 -3.84 10.03
N GLU A 91 -25.58 -4.26 10.62
CA GLU A 91 -25.70 -4.51 12.06
C GLU A 91 -24.77 -5.64 12.53
N LYS A 92 -24.64 -6.70 11.73
CA LYS A 92 -23.72 -7.80 12.01
C LYS A 92 -22.25 -7.38 11.86
N TYR A 93 -21.97 -6.53 10.87
CA TYR A 93 -20.61 -5.99 10.70
C TYR A 93 -20.24 -5.10 11.88
N MET A 94 -21.12 -4.17 12.28
CA MET A 94 -20.87 -3.28 13.40
C MET A 94 -20.68 -4.04 14.72
N ALA A 95 -21.44 -5.13 14.93
CA ALA A 95 -21.31 -5.99 16.11
C ALA A 95 -19.95 -6.73 16.20
N LEU A 96 -19.13 -6.73 15.15
CA LEU A 96 -17.75 -7.21 15.22
C LEU A 96 -16.91 -6.35 16.17
N ALA A 97 -17.22 -5.06 16.29
CA ALA A 97 -16.52 -4.14 17.17
C ALA A 97 -16.66 -4.52 18.66
N ASP A 98 -17.80 -5.08 19.06
CA ASP A 98 -18.03 -5.54 20.44
C ASP A 98 -17.19 -6.78 20.78
N ARG A 99 -16.75 -7.52 19.77
CA ARG A 99 -15.92 -8.72 19.90
C ARG A 99 -14.44 -8.44 19.66
N PHE A 100 -14.10 -7.29 19.11
CA PHE A 100 -12.73 -6.88 18.87
C PHE A 100 -12.06 -6.48 20.18
N ASN A 101 -11.27 -7.39 20.74
CA ASN A 101 -10.55 -7.17 21.98
C ASN A 101 -9.11 -7.70 21.89
N PRO A 102 -8.16 -6.89 21.42
CA PRO A 102 -6.77 -7.29 21.23
C PRO A 102 -6.01 -7.32 22.56
N GLN A 103 -6.30 -8.31 23.39
CA GLN A 103 -5.70 -8.46 24.72
C GLN A 103 -4.21 -8.78 24.69
N ASN A 104 -3.71 -9.40 23.60
CA ASN A 104 -2.32 -9.79 23.42
C ASN A 104 -1.54 -8.76 22.57
N TYR A 105 -2.06 -7.54 22.43
CA TYR A 105 -1.46 -6.50 21.61
C TYR A 105 -0.11 -6.03 22.15
N ASP A 106 0.95 -6.37 21.45
CA ASP A 106 2.32 -5.96 21.73
C ASP A 106 2.99 -5.55 20.40
N PRO A 107 2.83 -4.29 19.98
CA PRO A 107 3.35 -3.81 18.71
C PRO A 107 4.89 -3.86 18.62
N GLU A 108 5.60 -3.83 19.75
CA GLU A 108 7.06 -3.87 19.73
C GLU A 108 7.59 -5.18 19.17
N LYS A 109 6.95 -6.31 19.50
CA LYS A 109 7.31 -7.62 18.92
C LYS A 109 7.18 -7.63 17.40
N TRP A 110 6.14 -7.01 16.86
CA TRP A 110 5.95 -6.91 15.41
C TRP A 110 7.05 -6.07 14.76
N LEU A 111 7.31 -4.92 15.36
CA LEU A 111 8.20 -3.90 14.82
C LEU A 111 9.68 -4.29 14.93
N VAL A 112 10.08 -5.00 15.97
CA VAL A 112 11.43 -5.56 16.09
C VAL A 112 11.70 -6.56 14.96
N ALA A 113 10.78 -7.51 14.73
CA ALA A 113 10.90 -8.48 13.63
C ALA A 113 10.94 -7.77 12.27
N ALA A 114 10.07 -6.79 12.05
CA ALA A 114 10.04 -5.99 10.83
C ALA A 114 11.34 -5.20 10.62
N LYS A 115 11.86 -4.55 11.66
CA LYS A 115 13.14 -3.81 11.58
C LYS A 115 14.29 -4.70 11.16
N GLN A 116 14.38 -5.89 11.75
CA GLN A 116 15.41 -6.88 11.40
C GLN A 116 15.26 -7.37 9.95
N ALA A 117 14.03 -7.50 9.47
CA ALA A 117 13.71 -7.84 8.09
C ALA A 117 13.98 -6.70 7.07
N GLY A 118 14.37 -5.50 7.55
CA GLY A 118 14.74 -4.38 6.69
C GLY A 118 13.66 -3.34 6.48
N PHE A 119 12.49 -3.45 7.10
CA PHE A 119 11.48 -2.38 7.04
C PHE A 119 12.00 -1.07 7.63
N LYS A 120 11.65 0.05 7.04
CA LYS A 120 12.12 1.40 7.42
C LYS A 120 11.02 2.30 7.94
N TYR A 121 9.80 2.11 7.48
CA TYR A 121 8.62 2.88 7.85
C TYR A 121 7.40 1.99 7.97
N THR A 122 6.36 2.53 8.55
CA THR A 122 5.09 1.84 8.76
C THR A 122 3.94 2.58 8.12
N ALA A 123 2.81 1.90 7.93
CA ALA A 123 1.50 2.48 7.68
C ALA A 123 0.48 1.71 8.55
N PHE A 124 0.31 2.12 9.80
CA PHE A 124 -0.67 1.52 10.71
C PHE A 124 -2.06 2.08 10.41
N LEU A 125 -3.04 1.20 10.24
CA LEU A 125 -4.39 1.60 9.93
C LEU A 125 -5.07 2.25 11.13
N LEU A 126 -5.28 3.56 11.05
CA LEU A 126 -6.03 4.34 12.06
C LEU A 126 -7.53 4.15 11.93
N ARG A 127 -8.01 4.13 10.68
CA ARG A 127 -9.40 4.01 10.31
C ARG A 127 -9.51 3.57 8.86
N HIS A 128 -10.35 2.58 8.59
CA HIS A 128 -10.70 2.15 7.23
C HIS A 128 -12.03 2.76 6.78
N HIS A 129 -12.53 2.36 5.61
CA HIS A 129 -13.81 2.81 5.05
C HIS A 129 -15.04 2.46 5.90
N ASP A 130 -14.92 1.58 6.87
CA ASP A 130 -15.97 1.27 7.87
C ASP A 130 -16.11 2.33 8.96
N GLY A 131 -15.17 3.27 9.03
CA GLY A 131 -15.20 4.36 9.98
C GLY A 131 -14.69 4.02 11.39
N TYR A 132 -14.27 2.76 11.66
CA TYR A 132 -13.81 2.39 13.01
C TYR A 132 -12.47 3.04 13.35
N ALA A 133 -12.49 3.92 14.37
CA ALA A 133 -11.29 4.62 14.85
C ALA A 133 -10.53 3.77 15.88
N MET A 134 -9.23 3.56 15.67
CA MET A 134 -8.35 2.77 16.54
C MET A 134 -7.85 3.53 17.78
N TRP A 135 -8.37 4.72 18.06
CA TRP A 135 -8.08 5.55 19.22
C TRP A 135 -9.37 6.20 19.75
N PRO A 136 -9.40 6.66 21.01
CA PRO A 136 -10.59 7.28 21.61
C PRO A 136 -10.80 8.70 21.07
N THR A 137 -11.27 8.79 19.83
CA THR A 137 -11.57 10.05 19.17
C THR A 137 -12.84 10.71 19.73
N GLU A 138 -12.86 12.04 19.73
CA GLU A 138 -14.05 12.84 20.02
C GLU A 138 -14.93 13.04 18.78
N TYR A 139 -14.47 12.60 17.61
CA TYR A 139 -15.14 12.80 16.32
C TYR A 139 -15.58 11.46 15.72
N GLY A 140 -16.88 11.33 15.47
CA GLY A 140 -17.49 10.09 15.00
C GLY A 140 -18.03 9.24 16.15
N GLU A 141 -18.81 8.20 15.78
CA GLU A 141 -19.56 7.38 16.72
C GLU A 141 -19.17 5.89 16.67
N PHE A 142 -18.10 5.55 15.95
CA PHE A 142 -17.67 4.17 15.78
C PHE A 142 -16.15 4.06 15.99
N GLY A 143 -15.74 3.41 17.08
CA GLY A 143 -14.33 3.30 17.42
C GLY A 143 -14.09 2.76 18.82
N THR A 144 -12.83 2.81 19.27
CA THR A 144 -12.42 2.29 20.59
C THR A 144 -13.10 3.02 21.75
N LYS A 145 -13.51 4.28 21.55
CA LYS A 145 -14.24 5.04 22.58
C LYS A 145 -15.56 4.37 22.94
N GLN A 146 -16.30 3.88 21.95
CA GLN A 146 -17.61 3.26 22.13
C GLN A 146 -17.51 1.77 22.49
N HIS A 147 -16.54 1.05 21.91
CA HIS A 147 -16.51 -0.43 21.96
C HIS A 147 -15.39 -1.03 22.84
N MET A 148 -14.43 -0.20 23.33
CA MET A 148 -13.29 -0.69 24.12
C MET A 148 -13.01 0.17 25.36
N GLY A 149 -14.01 0.88 25.88
CA GLY A 149 -13.84 1.76 27.05
C GLY A 149 -12.80 2.87 26.83
N GLY A 150 -12.60 3.30 25.60
CA GLY A 150 -11.65 4.35 25.26
C GLY A 150 -10.19 3.91 25.18
N ARG A 151 -9.91 2.61 25.02
CA ARG A 151 -8.54 2.10 24.85
C ARG A 151 -7.89 2.70 23.61
N ASP A 152 -6.68 3.25 23.78
CA ASP A 152 -5.86 3.81 22.72
C ASP A 152 -4.91 2.73 22.16
N LEU A 153 -5.15 2.28 20.93
CA LEU A 153 -4.30 1.31 20.24
C LEU A 153 -3.19 1.98 19.43
N VAL A 154 -3.28 3.29 19.22
CA VAL A 154 -2.33 4.07 18.41
C VAL A 154 -1.10 4.45 19.24
N ARG A 155 -1.27 4.90 20.47
CA ARG A 155 -0.17 5.35 21.33
C ARG A 155 0.91 4.28 21.55
N PRO A 156 0.59 3.04 21.95
CA PRO A 156 1.60 1.99 22.11
C PRO A 156 2.35 1.69 20.82
N PHE A 157 1.66 1.76 19.69
CA PHE A 157 2.28 1.55 18.36
C PHE A 157 3.32 2.64 18.05
N VAL A 158 2.96 3.91 18.21
CA VAL A 158 3.85 5.04 17.97
C VAL A 158 5.09 4.99 18.85
N GLU A 159 4.90 4.69 20.14
CA GLU A 159 5.98 4.56 21.09
C GLU A 159 6.92 3.41 20.73
N ALA A 160 6.37 2.26 20.32
CA ALA A 160 7.16 1.12 19.84
C ALA A 160 7.94 1.44 18.56
N CYS A 161 7.32 2.12 17.58
CA CYS A 161 8.04 2.58 16.37
C CYS A 161 9.27 3.41 16.73
N ARG A 162 9.13 4.34 17.68
CA ARG A 162 10.23 5.21 18.11
C ARG A 162 11.34 4.44 18.83
N ARG A 163 10.97 3.53 19.76
CA ARG A 163 11.95 2.66 20.43
C ARG A 163 12.73 1.79 19.45
N VAL A 164 12.04 1.21 18.50
CA VAL A 164 12.64 0.33 17.49
C VAL A 164 13.40 1.12 16.39
N GLY A 165 13.12 2.41 16.24
CA GLY A 165 13.73 3.28 15.21
C GLY A 165 13.14 3.07 13.82
N LEU A 166 11.83 2.84 13.73
CA LEU A 166 11.06 2.89 12.50
C LEU A 166 10.38 4.25 12.35
N LYS A 167 10.23 4.72 11.11
CA LYS A 167 9.44 5.90 10.81
C LYS A 167 7.97 5.65 11.11
N VAL A 168 7.34 6.56 11.84
CA VAL A 168 5.95 6.47 12.22
C VAL A 168 5.08 6.87 11.04
N GLY A 169 4.31 5.93 10.53
CA GLY A 169 3.37 6.18 9.45
C GLY A 169 1.99 5.60 9.77
N PHE A 170 0.99 6.27 9.25
CA PHE A 170 -0.40 5.89 9.41
C PHE A 170 -1.07 5.71 8.05
N CYS A 171 -2.04 4.80 7.99
CA CYS A 171 -3.03 4.73 6.94
C CYS A 171 -4.37 5.24 7.46
N TYR A 172 -5.05 6.06 6.67
CA TYR A 172 -6.33 6.63 7.05
C TYR A 172 -7.24 6.76 5.84
N SER A 173 -8.45 6.25 5.97
CA SER A 173 -9.49 6.44 4.97
C SER A 173 -10.36 7.65 5.32
N PRO A 174 -10.35 8.72 4.52
CA PRO A 174 -11.30 9.83 4.70
C PRO A 174 -12.73 9.43 4.35
N THR A 175 -12.91 8.38 3.55
CA THR A 175 -14.21 7.79 3.24
C THR A 175 -14.76 7.02 4.45
N ASP A 176 -16.07 7.14 4.70
CA ASP A 176 -16.76 6.40 5.75
C ASP A 176 -18.07 5.81 5.20
N TRP A 177 -18.12 4.51 5.05
CA TRP A 177 -19.30 3.83 4.52
C TRP A 177 -20.41 3.61 5.53
N LEU A 178 -20.12 3.82 6.82
CA LEU A 178 -21.11 3.73 7.90
C LEU A 178 -21.52 5.11 8.44
N PHE A 179 -20.92 6.18 7.94
CA PHE A 179 -21.25 7.54 8.37
C PHE A 179 -22.73 7.85 8.13
N ASN A 180 -23.42 8.28 9.18
CA ASN A 180 -24.85 8.52 9.17
C ASN A 180 -25.16 9.87 9.83
N PRO A 181 -24.92 10.99 9.13
CA PRO A 181 -25.22 12.29 9.69
C PRO A 181 -26.72 12.48 9.97
N LYS A 182 -27.04 13.30 10.95
CA LYS A 182 -28.42 13.57 11.35
C LYS A 182 -29.26 14.04 10.17
N GLY A 183 -30.38 13.36 9.95
CA GLY A 183 -31.31 13.64 8.84
C GLY A 183 -30.92 12.99 7.52
N TRP A 184 -29.91 12.14 7.50
CA TRP A 184 -29.55 11.36 6.33
C TRP A 184 -30.50 10.17 6.15
N PRO A 185 -31.07 9.94 4.95
CA PRO A 185 -32.15 8.96 4.76
C PRO A 185 -31.68 7.50 4.82
N TRP A 186 -30.41 7.25 4.74
CA TRP A 186 -29.81 5.90 4.79
C TRP A 186 -28.51 5.90 5.61
N ARG A 187 -28.18 4.76 6.17
CA ARG A 187 -26.92 4.55 6.82
C ARG A 187 -25.85 4.24 5.77
N GLY A 188 -24.77 5.02 5.80
CA GLY A 188 -23.62 4.79 4.94
C GLY A 188 -23.51 5.74 3.74
N PHE A 189 -22.42 5.59 3.05
CA PHE A 189 -22.00 6.44 1.96
C PHE A 189 -22.83 6.20 0.68
N PRO A 190 -23.07 7.21 -0.17
CA PRO A 190 -23.79 7.05 -1.44
C PRO A 190 -23.22 5.96 -2.36
N LEU A 191 -21.92 5.66 -2.28
CA LEU A 191 -21.30 4.57 -3.05
C LEU A 191 -21.80 3.16 -2.69
N ARG A 192 -22.55 3.02 -1.61
CA ARG A 192 -23.24 1.78 -1.28
C ARG A 192 -24.52 1.56 -2.06
N ASP A 193 -24.91 2.52 -2.88
CA ASP A 193 -26.01 2.32 -3.81
C ASP A 193 -25.65 1.15 -4.76
N PRO A 194 -26.42 0.08 -4.73
CA PRO A 194 -26.17 -1.10 -5.55
C PRO A 194 -26.17 -0.82 -7.05
N GLU A 195 -26.97 0.14 -7.50
CA GLU A 195 -27.03 0.51 -8.92
C GLU A 195 -25.80 1.30 -9.34
N PHE A 196 -25.24 2.10 -8.45
CA PHE A 196 -24.06 2.89 -8.76
C PHE A 196 -22.82 2.02 -9.00
N LYS A 197 -22.49 1.14 -8.06
CA LYS A 197 -21.26 0.34 -8.12
C LYS A 197 -21.51 -1.11 -8.53
N TYR A 198 -22.63 -1.70 -8.13
CA TYR A 198 -22.89 -3.13 -8.24
C TYR A 198 -24.21 -3.51 -8.89
N ARG A 199 -25.03 -2.55 -9.36
CA ARG A 199 -26.29 -2.75 -10.08
C ARG A 199 -27.23 -3.78 -9.43
N ARG A 200 -27.54 -3.63 -8.13
CA ARG A 200 -28.46 -4.52 -7.43
C ARG A 200 -29.67 -3.79 -6.87
N PRO A 201 -30.78 -3.76 -7.63
CA PRO A 201 -32.00 -3.01 -7.27
C PRO A 201 -32.66 -3.44 -5.96
N GLU A 202 -32.44 -4.69 -5.53
CA GLU A 202 -33.08 -5.23 -4.34
C GLU A 202 -32.62 -4.62 -3.03
N ARG A 203 -31.54 -3.85 -3.05
CA ARG A 203 -31.00 -3.17 -1.84
C ARG A 203 -31.47 -1.74 -1.66
N SER A 204 -31.89 -1.10 -2.74
CA SER A 204 -32.33 0.30 -2.72
C SER A 204 -33.83 0.47 -2.55
N ARG A 205 -34.58 -0.62 -2.25
CA ARG A 205 -36.04 -0.55 -2.07
C ARG A 205 -36.41 0.54 -1.07
N GLY A 206 -37.02 1.61 -1.58
CA GLY A 206 -37.54 2.73 -0.80
C GLY A 206 -36.47 3.75 -0.34
N LEU A 207 -35.22 3.58 -0.74
CA LEU A 207 -34.15 4.55 -0.45
C LEU A 207 -33.79 5.38 -1.70
N PRO A 208 -33.43 6.67 -1.54
CA PRO A 208 -32.94 7.48 -2.65
C PRO A 208 -31.70 6.85 -3.27
N ARG A 209 -31.63 6.82 -4.60
CA ARG A 209 -30.41 6.42 -5.32
C ARG A 209 -29.40 7.54 -5.31
N TYR A 210 -28.11 7.18 -5.29
CA TYR A 210 -27.04 8.14 -5.43
C TYR A 210 -27.22 9.08 -6.65
N ALA A 211 -27.58 8.50 -7.81
CA ALA A 211 -27.82 9.27 -9.03
C ALA A 211 -29.02 10.23 -8.95
N ASP A 212 -29.93 10.00 -8.01
CA ASP A 212 -31.11 10.82 -7.80
C ASP A 212 -30.91 11.89 -6.73
N MET A 213 -29.73 11.89 -6.08
CA MET A 213 -29.44 12.83 -4.99
C MET A 213 -29.00 14.19 -5.53
N PRO A 214 -29.66 15.29 -5.15
CA PRO A 214 -29.24 16.61 -5.54
C PRO A 214 -27.83 16.94 -5.02
N ILE A 215 -26.98 17.54 -5.88
CA ILE A 215 -25.62 17.96 -5.54
C ILE A 215 -25.54 18.74 -4.21
N PRO A 216 -26.43 19.72 -3.92
CA PRO A 216 -26.39 20.43 -2.63
C PRO A 216 -26.61 19.52 -1.41
N GLN A 217 -27.44 18.49 -1.53
CA GLN A 217 -27.65 17.55 -0.43
C GLN A 217 -26.44 16.66 -0.23
N MET A 218 -25.82 16.22 -1.31
CA MET A 218 -24.59 15.44 -1.29
C MET A 218 -23.42 16.26 -0.73
N GLN A 219 -23.28 17.52 -1.13
CA GLN A 219 -22.29 18.45 -0.57
C GLN A 219 -22.45 18.57 0.94
N LYS A 220 -23.68 18.77 1.43
CA LYS A 220 -23.93 18.84 2.88
C LYS A 220 -23.52 17.58 3.64
N TYR A 221 -23.68 16.41 3.02
CA TYR A 221 -23.17 15.14 3.59
C TYR A 221 -21.66 15.16 3.72
N PHE A 222 -20.96 15.56 2.65
CA PHE A 222 -19.51 15.62 2.62
C PHE A 222 -18.95 16.66 3.58
N ASP A 223 -19.59 17.82 3.71
CA ASP A 223 -19.18 18.84 4.66
C ASP A 223 -19.25 18.34 6.12
N GLN A 224 -20.26 17.53 6.46
CA GLN A 224 -20.34 16.90 7.78
C GLN A 224 -19.29 15.82 8.00
N LEU A 225 -19.05 14.97 6.98
CA LEU A 225 -17.99 13.98 7.02
C LEU A 225 -16.62 14.65 7.10
N TRP A 226 -16.41 15.72 6.36
CA TRP A 226 -15.20 16.54 6.39
C TRP A 226 -14.91 17.08 7.80
N ALA A 227 -15.91 17.56 8.51
CA ALA A 227 -15.73 18.03 9.88
C ALA A 227 -15.21 16.92 10.82
N VAL A 228 -15.70 15.68 10.65
CA VAL A 228 -15.19 14.51 11.37
C VAL A 228 -13.74 14.21 10.98
N VAL A 229 -13.43 14.14 9.68
CA VAL A 229 -12.09 13.86 9.17
C VAL A 229 -11.08 14.89 9.68
N LYS A 230 -11.41 16.17 9.58
CA LYS A 230 -10.55 17.27 10.04
C LYS A 230 -10.31 17.22 11.55
N GLY A 231 -11.36 16.93 12.32
CA GLY A 231 -11.25 16.74 13.77
C GLY A 231 -10.34 15.57 14.15
N GLN A 232 -10.54 14.42 13.51
CA GLN A 232 -9.70 13.23 13.70
C GLN A 232 -8.24 13.47 13.31
N MET A 233 -7.99 14.17 12.21
CA MET A 233 -6.63 14.55 11.82
C MET A 233 -5.98 15.51 12.82
N SER A 234 -6.76 16.47 13.37
CA SER A 234 -6.27 17.34 14.44
C SER A 234 -5.77 16.53 15.63
N GLU A 235 -6.57 15.57 16.09
CA GLU A 235 -6.21 14.70 17.22
C GLU A 235 -4.94 13.88 16.95
N VAL A 236 -4.91 13.17 15.81
CA VAL A 236 -3.83 12.25 15.49
C VAL A 236 -2.51 12.99 15.29
N LEU A 237 -2.53 14.12 14.61
CA LEU A 237 -1.32 14.87 14.27
C LEU A 237 -0.81 15.77 15.41
N THR A 238 -1.58 15.93 16.50
CA THR A 238 -1.14 16.70 17.67
C THR A 238 -0.89 15.85 18.91
N ARG A 239 -1.61 14.71 19.08
CA ARG A 239 -1.53 13.89 20.31
C ARG A 239 -0.36 12.92 20.33
N TYR A 240 0.16 12.50 19.17
CA TYR A 240 1.15 11.43 19.05
C TYR A 240 2.55 11.92 18.68
N GLY A 241 2.80 13.23 18.69
CA GLY A 241 4.09 13.83 18.32
C GLY A 241 4.38 13.73 16.82
N LYS A 242 5.65 13.64 16.42
CA LYS A 242 6.03 13.62 15.01
C LYS A 242 5.50 12.38 14.29
N ILE A 243 4.81 12.60 13.18
CA ILE A 243 4.34 11.59 12.24
C ILE A 243 5.11 11.77 10.94
N ASP A 244 5.77 10.71 10.46
CA ASP A 244 6.64 10.78 9.30
C ASP A 244 5.89 10.56 7.97
N LEU A 245 4.78 9.78 7.99
CA LEU A 245 4.00 9.44 6.81
C LEU A 245 2.51 9.34 7.12
N LEU A 246 1.69 9.84 6.22
CA LEU A 246 0.25 9.60 6.21
C LEU A 246 -0.15 9.07 4.83
N TRP A 247 -0.57 7.82 4.81
CA TRP A 247 -1.04 7.10 3.65
C TRP A 247 -2.56 7.23 3.59
N TRP A 248 -3.04 8.07 2.69
CA TRP A 248 -4.45 8.21 2.42
C TRP A 248 -4.99 6.99 1.69
N ASP A 249 -6.14 6.50 2.10
CA ASP A 249 -6.89 5.47 1.39
C ASP A 249 -8.26 6.01 0.98
N GLY A 250 -8.24 7.04 0.13
CA GLY A 250 -9.41 7.73 -0.35
C GLY A 250 -9.44 7.78 -1.88
N TYR A 251 -10.47 7.21 -2.47
CA TYR A 251 -10.79 7.33 -3.88
C TYR A 251 -12.26 6.91 -4.11
N ASP A 252 -12.76 7.04 -5.33
CA ASP A 252 -14.16 6.75 -5.69
C ASP A 252 -15.16 7.78 -5.14
N TRP A 253 -14.83 9.07 -5.26
CA TRP A 253 -15.71 10.14 -4.84
C TRP A 253 -16.67 10.57 -5.95
N PRO A 254 -17.89 11.05 -5.60
CA PRO A 254 -18.83 11.59 -6.56
C PRO A 254 -18.29 12.81 -7.30
N ALA A 255 -18.57 12.90 -8.59
CA ALA A 255 -18.27 14.10 -9.35
C ALA A 255 -19.24 15.26 -8.99
N GLY A 256 -18.73 16.47 -9.07
CA GLY A 256 -19.54 17.69 -8.92
C GLY A 256 -19.72 18.22 -7.50
N ILE A 257 -19.07 17.61 -6.51
CA ILE A 257 -18.99 18.11 -5.13
C ILE A 257 -17.57 18.60 -4.81
N ASP A 258 -17.44 19.46 -3.83
CA ASP A 258 -16.14 19.81 -3.23
C ASP A 258 -15.79 18.77 -2.16
N HIS A 259 -14.70 18.08 -2.35
CA HIS A 259 -14.21 17.04 -1.44
C HIS A 259 -13.25 17.59 -0.38
N HIS A 260 -12.96 18.87 -0.39
CA HIS A 260 -12.01 19.53 0.52
C HIS A 260 -10.60 18.95 0.53
N GLY A 261 -10.19 18.26 -0.55
CA GLY A 261 -8.93 17.55 -0.61
C GLY A 261 -7.72 18.44 -0.43
N GLN A 262 -7.69 19.61 -1.11
CA GLN A 262 -6.60 20.58 -0.95
C GLN A 262 -6.60 21.19 0.46
N GLU A 263 -7.77 21.53 1.00
CA GLU A 263 -7.88 22.07 2.35
C GLU A 263 -7.37 21.07 3.39
N LEU A 264 -7.67 19.78 3.21
CA LEU A 264 -7.18 18.71 4.09
C LEU A 264 -5.66 18.59 4.03
N GLU A 265 -5.09 18.60 2.84
CA GLU A 265 -3.64 18.52 2.70
C GLU A 265 -2.94 19.72 3.34
N ASP A 266 -3.44 20.93 3.08
CA ASP A 266 -2.89 22.16 3.67
C ASP A 266 -3.01 22.16 5.20
N TYR A 267 -4.12 21.64 5.73
CA TYR A 267 -4.32 21.50 7.17
C TYR A 267 -3.35 20.50 7.81
N VAL A 268 -3.17 19.34 7.20
CA VAL A 268 -2.23 18.31 7.65
C VAL A 268 -0.79 18.85 7.64
N ARG A 269 -0.38 19.51 6.57
CA ARG A 269 0.97 20.11 6.46
C ARG A 269 1.20 21.28 7.43
N LYS A 270 0.14 22.04 7.76
CA LYS A 270 0.23 23.07 8.80
C LYS A 270 0.55 22.46 10.17
N LEU A 271 -0.02 21.28 10.49
CA LEU A 271 0.22 20.57 11.75
C LEU A 271 1.55 19.82 11.75
N GLN A 272 1.92 19.22 10.62
CA GLN A 272 3.13 18.40 10.44
C GLN A 272 3.82 18.77 9.12
N PRO A 273 4.66 19.81 9.08
CA PRO A 273 5.24 20.32 7.82
C PRO A 273 6.10 19.32 7.04
N ASP A 274 6.70 18.37 7.75
CA ASP A 274 7.62 17.37 7.19
C ASP A 274 6.95 16.03 6.86
N ILE A 275 5.63 15.93 7.02
CA ILE A 275 4.91 14.69 6.77
C ILE A 275 4.92 14.33 5.28
N VAL A 276 5.16 13.05 4.98
CA VAL A 276 5.07 12.53 3.62
C VAL A 276 3.66 12.04 3.35
N LEU A 277 3.06 12.45 2.25
CA LEU A 277 1.69 12.13 1.84
C LEU A 277 1.70 11.38 0.50
N ASN A 278 0.88 10.33 0.38
CA ASN A 278 0.63 9.70 -0.92
C ASN A 278 -0.42 10.48 -1.73
N ASP A 279 -0.59 10.11 -2.99
CA ASP A 279 -1.49 10.75 -3.95
C ASP A 279 -2.96 10.29 -3.87
N ARG A 280 -3.37 9.56 -2.81
CA ARG A 280 -4.74 9.02 -2.69
C ARG A 280 -5.70 9.88 -1.87
N ASN A 281 -5.26 11.07 -1.49
CA ASN A 281 -6.17 12.04 -0.91
C ASN A 281 -6.99 12.70 -2.02
N MET A 282 -8.19 12.17 -2.29
CA MET A 282 -9.10 12.77 -3.25
C MET A 282 -8.53 12.89 -4.67
N LEU A 283 -8.07 11.78 -5.25
CA LEU A 283 -7.43 11.65 -6.57
C LEU A 283 -8.07 12.46 -7.73
N TRP A 284 -9.29 12.92 -7.57
CA TRP A 284 -10.09 13.54 -8.63
C TRP A 284 -10.49 14.97 -8.35
N ASP A 285 -9.92 15.62 -7.32
CA ASP A 285 -10.26 17.02 -7.03
C ASP A 285 -9.76 17.94 -8.17
N LYS A 286 -10.70 18.38 -9.00
CA LYS A 286 -10.49 19.36 -10.10
C LYS A 286 -9.34 18.98 -11.05
N GLY A 287 -9.08 17.68 -11.24
CA GLY A 287 -8.02 17.19 -12.12
C GLY A 287 -6.61 17.38 -11.58
N ARG A 288 -6.43 17.59 -10.28
CA ARG A 288 -5.13 17.71 -9.62
C ARG A 288 -4.87 16.45 -8.78
N THR A 289 -3.69 15.91 -8.89
CA THR A 289 -3.16 14.97 -7.93
C THR A 289 -2.54 15.73 -6.76
N LEU A 290 -2.94 15.35 -5.55
CA LEU A 290 -2.37 15.84 -4.30
C LEU A 290 -1.31 14.84 -3.82
N GLY A 291 -0.49 15.23 -2.85
CA GLY A 291 0.53 14.37 -2.26
C GLY A 291 1.93 14.58 -2.80
N ASP A 292 2.87 13.76 -2.31
CA ASP A 292 4.29 13.84 -2.58
C ASP A 292 4.80 12.70 -3.46
N TYR A 293 4.07 11.57 -3.53
CA TYR A 293 4.46 10.39 -4.28
C TYR A 293 3.26 9.57 -4.75
N SER A 294 3.47 8.73 -5.75
CA SER A 294 2.40 7.93 -6.34
C SER A 294 2.31 6.52 -5.75
N THR A 295 1.08 6.05 -5.49
CA THR A 295 0.75 4.68 -5.04
C THR A 295 -0.17 3.95 -6.03
N ALA A 296 0.03 4.15 -7.33
CA ALA A 296 -0.86 3.64 -8.38
C ALA A 296 -0.84 2.11 -8.55
N PHE A 297 0.14 1.41 -7.94
CA PHE A 297 0.38 -0.02 -8.18
C PHE A 297 0.02 -0.86 -6.95
N GLU A 298 -1.15 -1.49 -6.99
CA GLU A 298 -1.61 -2.44 -5.98
C GLU A 298 -1.54 -3.87 -6.49
N ASN A 299 -0.92 -4.77 -5.72
CA ASN A 299 -0.84 -6.21 -6.01
C ASN A 299 -0.35 -6.54 -7.43
N ARG A 300 0.41 -5.64 -8.06
CA ARG A 300 0.98 -5.82 -9.40
C ARG A 300 2.24 -5.00 -9.58
N ASN A 301 3.15 -5.47 -10.44
CA ASN A 301 4.29 -4.67 -10.87
C ASN A 301 3.84 -3.59 -11.87
N PRO A 302 4.53 -2.44 -11.90
CA PRO A 302 4.46 -1.55 -13.05
C PRO A 302 4.85 -2.29 -14.34
N ALA A 303 4.19 -1.98 -15.44
CA ALA A 303 4.54 -2.53 -16.76
C ALA A 303 5.77 -1.82 -17.36
N GLU A 304 5.97 -0.56 -16.99
CA GLU A 304 7.10 0.29 -17.38
C GLU A 304 7.60 1.07 -16.17
N ARG A 305 8.81 1.60 -16.23
CA ARG A 305 9.40 2.38 -15.13
C ARG A 305 8.56 3.63 -14.85
N PRO A 306 8.00 3.77 -13.64
CA PRO A 306 7.23 4.95 -13.27
C PRO A 306 8.11 6.19 -13.19
N LYS A 307 7.51 7.36 -13.47
CA LYS A 307 8.17 8.65 -13.29
C LYS A 307 8.01 9.15 -11.86
N GLY A 308 9.01 9.89 -11.37
CA GLY A 308 8.97 10.51 -10.05
C GLY A 308 9.16 9.53 -8.90
N VAL A 309 8.74 9.93 -7.71
CA VAL A 309 8.77 9.09 -6.51
C VAL A 309 7.50 8.27 -6.44
N TRP A 310 7.65 6.98 -6.24
CA TRP A 310 6.52 6.05 -6.25
C TRP A 310 6.70 4.89 -5.28
N GLU A 311 5.60 4.25 -4.97
CA GLU A 311 5.51 3.09 -4.10
C GLU A 311 4.56 2.06 -4.70
N GLN A 312 4.95 0.80 -4.68
CA GLN A 312 4.04 -0.32 -4.87
C GLN A 312 3.57 -0.81 -3.51
N CYS A 313 2.27 -1.06 -3.33
CA CYS A 313 1.76 -1.75 -2.16
C CYS A 313 1.16 -3.10 -2.52
N GLU A 314 1.37 -4.10 -1.65
CA GLU A 314 0.97 -5.48 -1.94
C GLU A 314 0.58 -6.26 -0.68
N ALA A 315 -0.53 -7.01 -0.80
CA ALA A 315 -0.92 -8.01 0.18
C ALA A 315 -0.21 -9.33 -0.13
N VAL A 316 0.52 -9.84 0.85
CA VAL A 316 1.30 -11.08 0.67
C VAL A 316 0.65 -12.30 1.35
N CYS A 317 -0.40 -12.10 2.15
CA CYS A 317 -1.14 -13.16 2.82
C CYS A 317 -2.64 -12.99 2.58
N GLY A 318 -3.23 -13.73 1.65
CA GLY A 318 -4.66 -13.59 1.33
C GLY A 318 -4.96 -12.22 0.72
N THR A 319 -5.70 -11.38 1.46
CA THR A 319 -5.98 -9.98 1.12
C THR A 319 -5.22 -9.01 2.03
N TRP A 320 -5.67 -7.75 2.10
CA TRP A 320 -4.99 -6.72 2.88
C TRP A 320 -5.01 -6.97 4.40
N SER A 321 -6.17 -7.34 4.95
CA SER A 321 -6.36 -7.60 6.38
C SER A 321 -6.21 -9.09 6.72
N TYR A 322 -6.32 -9.43 8.02
CA TYR A 322 -6.37 -10.82 8.45
C TYR A 322 -7.64 -11.52 7.96
N GLU A 323 -7.45 -12.60 7.22
CA GLU A 323 -8.50 -13.49 6.70
C GLU A 323 -8.22 -14.95 7.09
N GLY A 324 -8.04 -15.20 8.36
CA GLY A 324 -7.71 -16.51 8.86
C GLY A 324 -6.29 -16.95 8.49
N GLU A 325 -6.11 -18.26 8.29
CA GLU A 325 -4.80 -18.85 7.97
C GLU A 325 -4.56 -18.97 6.45
N SER A 326 -4.98 -17.97 5.68
CA SER A 326 -4.73 -17.90 4.23
C SER A 326 -3.25 -18.06 3.89
N PRO A 327 -2.90 -18.73 2.78
CA PRO A 327 -1.50 -18.89 2.36
C PRO A 327 -0.80 -17.54 2.17
N CYS A 328 0.47 -17.48 2.60
CA CYS A 328 1.32 -16.31 2.37
C CYS A 328 2.34 -16.58 1.26
N LYS A 329 2.72 -15.53 0.55
CA LYS A 329 3.87 -15.56 -0.35
C LYS A 329 5.15 -15.76 0.45
N PRO A 330 6.13 -16.52 -0.03
CA PRO A 330 7.39 -16.75 0.68
C PRO A 330 8.26 -15.49 0.74
N ALA A 331 9.23 -15.46 1.65
CA ALA A 331 10.17 -14.35 1.78
C ALA A 331 10.92 -14.04 0.47
N SER A 332 11.24 -15.05 -0.32
CA SER A 332 11.87 -14.91 -1.65
C SER A 332 11.03 -14.04 -2.60
N TYR A 333 9.69 -14.17 -2.55
CA TYR A 333 8.80 -13.33 -3.33
C TYR A 333 8.88 -11.86 -2.89
N VAL A 334 8.89 -11.61 -1.57
CA VAL A 334 9.01 -10.24 -1.02
C VAL A 334 10.33 -9.60 -1.43
N ILE A 335 11.44 -10.36 -1.36
CA ILE A 335 12.78 -9.90 -1.77
C ILE A 335 12.83 -9.61 -3.26
N GLU A 336 12.27 -10.49 -4.10
CA GLU A 336 12.18 -10.27 -5.55
C GLU A 336 11.44 -8.96 -5.87
N ARG A 337 10.29 -8.74 -5.23
CA ARG A 337 9.50 -7.52 -5.42
C ARG A 337 10.27 -6.29 -4.98
N LEU A 338 10.94 -6.36 -3.83
CA LEU A 338 11.78 -5.26 -3.35
C LEU A 338 12.89 -4.94 -4.35
N ALA A 339 13.63 -5.93 -4.83
CA ALA A 339 14.72 -5.75 -5.79
C ALA A 339 14.22 -5.11 -7.11
N ARG A 340 13.11 -5.59 -7.67
CA ARG A 340 12.50 -5.00 -8.88
C ARG A 340 12.08 -3.55 -8.67
N ASN A 341 11.40 -3.25 -7.57
CA ASN A 341 10.98 -1.88 -7.26
C ASN A 341 12.19 -0.96 -7.10
N ARG A 342 13.22 -1.42 -6.35
CA ARG A 342 14.43 -0.62 -6.15
C ARG A 342 15.22 -0.39 -7.43
N ALA A 343 15.26 -1.35 -8.34
CA ALA A 343 15.90 -1.18 -9.65
C ALA A 343 15.29 -0.03 -10.46
N TRP A 344 14.04 0.30 -10.24
CA TRP A 344 13.33 1.42 -10.85
C TRP A 344 13.11 2.63 -9.91
N GLY A 345 13.74 2.61 -8.71
CA GLY A 345 13.73 3.72 -7.76
C GLY A 345 12.48 3.81 -6.90
N GLY A 346 11.58 2.82 -6.93
CA GLY A 346 10.37 2.77 -6.12
C GLY A 346 10.59 2.16 -4.74
N ASN A 347 9.68 2.45 -3.82
CA ASN A 347 9.53 1.74 -2.55
C ASN A 347 8.55 0.57 -2.68
N TYR A 348 8.63 -0.36 -1.75
CA TYR A 348 7.74 -1.51 -1.67
C TYR A 348 7.08 -1.59 -0.29
N MET A 349 5.77 -1.41 -0.22
CA MET A 349 4.99 -1.50 1.02
C MET A 349 4.27 -2.85 1.07
N VAL A 350 4.56 -3.64 2.10
CA VAL A 350 4.07 -5.01 2.29
C VAL A 350 3.05 -5.06 3.40
N SER A 351 1.88 -5.66 3.10
CA SER A 351 0.78 -5.77 4.06
C SER A 351 0.83 -7.08 4.84
N PHE A 352 0.65 -6.94 6.17
CA PHE A 352 0.39 -8.05 7.09
C PHE A 352 -0.72 -7.66 8.06
N GLY A 353 -1.86 -8.34 8.00
CA GLY A 353 -2.99 -8.12 8.91
C GLY A 353 -2.79 -8.82 10.25
N PRO A 354 -2.81 -8.09 11.39
CA PRO A 354 -2.79 -8.71 12.71
C PRO A 354 -4.09 -9.50 12.99
N ARG A 355 -3.97 -10.54 13.83
CA ARG A 355 -5.11 -11.29 14.36
C ARG A 355 -5.98 -10.44 15.28
N PRO A 356 -7.25 -10.80 15.49
CA PRO A 356 -8.18 -10.01 16.33
C PRO A 356 -7.73 -9.89 17.79
N ASP A 357 -6.94 -10.83 18.28
CA ASP A 357 -6.39 -10.83 19.65
C ASP A 357 -5.15 -9.93 19.81
N GLY A 358 -4.66 -9.33 18.72
CA GLY A 358 -3.48 -8.46 18.72
C GLY A 358 -2.16 -9.19 18.51
N THR A 359 -2.18 -10.45 18.11
CA THR A 359 -0.96 -11.17 17.71
C THR A 359 -0.75 -11.14 16.20
N MET A 360 0.50 -11.31 15.76
CA MET A 360 0.81 -11.66 14.38
C MET A 360 0.80 -13.16 14.18
N ARG A 361 0.44 -13.58 12.95
CA ARG A 361 0.57 -14.99 12.54
C ARG A 361 2.04 -15.44 12.61
N PRO A 362 2.32 -16.70 13.00
CA PRO A 362 3.70 -17.22 13.04
C PRO A 362 4.45 -17.04 11.72
N VAL A 363 3.77 -17.20 10.58
CA VAL A 363 4.35 -17.03 9.24
C VAL A 363 4.91 -15.62 8.99
N PHE A 364 4.38 -14.59 9.64
CA PHE A 364 4.96 -13.23 9.59
C PHE A 364 6.40 -13.23 10.13
N TYR A 365 6.61 -13.85 11.30
CA TYR A 365 7.94 -13.94 11.92
C TYR A 365 8.89 -14.81 11.12
N GLU A 366 8.39 -15.87 10.50
CA GLU A 366 9.17 -16.73 9.61
C GLU A 366 9.65 -15.96 8.38
N ILE A 367 8.77 -15.25 7.71
CA ILE A 367 9.11 -14.38 6.57
C ILE A 367 10.13 -13.31 7.01
N CYS A 368 9.88 -12.60 8.11
CA CYS A 368 10.80 -11.59 8.64
C CYS A 368 12.17 -12.19 8.96
N SER A 369 12.24 -13.37 9.58
CA SER A 369 13.50 -14.06 9.88
C SER A 369 14.28 -14.44 8.62
N GLN A 370 13.58 -14.92 7.59
CA GLN A 370 14.21 -15.26 6.30
C GLN A 370 14.74 -14.01 5.60
N MET A 371 13.94 -12.93 5.59
CA MET A 371 14.37 -11.63 5.05
C MET A 371 15.56 -11.07 5.82
N ALA A 372 15.55 -11.15 7.15
CA ALA A 372 16.67 -10.69 7.97
C ALA A 372 17.98 -11.42 7.66
N ARG A 373 17.92 -12.72 7.33
CA ARG A 373 19.11 -13.45 6.85
C ARG A 373 19.64 -12.89 5.54
N TRP A 374 18.75 -12.64 4.58
CA TRP A 374 19.12 -12.06 3.29
C TRP A 374 19.67 -10.62 3.45
N MET A 375 19.05 -9.82 4.30
CA MET A 375 19.46 -8.42 4.54
C MET A 375 20.89 -8.31 5.11
N ARG A 376 21.33 -9.29 5.90
CA ARG A 376 22.71 -9.27 6.48
C ARG A 376 23.80 -9.32 5.43
N HIS A 377 23.58 -9.95 4.30
CA HIS A 377 24.59 -10.07 3.24
C HIS A 377 24.28 -9.21 2.00
N SER A 378 23.01 -8.97 1.71
CA SER A 378 22.61 -8.29 0.47
C SER A 378 21.84 -6.98 0.67
N GLY A 379 21.56 -6.57 1.91
CA GLY A 379 20.76 -5.37 2.20
C GLY A 379 21.35 -4.08 1.63
N GLU A 380 22.68 -4.00 1.46
CA GLU A 380 23.34 -2.84 0.85
C GLU A 380 22.89 -2.58 -0.59
N SER A 381 22.39 -3.61 -1.29
CA SER A 381 21.93 -3.54 -2.68
C SER A 381 20.53 -2.96 -2.85
N VAL A 382 19.75 -2.77 -1.77
CA VAL A 382 18.36 -2.30 -1.85
C VAL A 382 18.09 -1.05 -1.01
N PHE A 383 18.98 -0.71 -0.08
CA PHE A 383 18.82 0.47 0.75
C PHE A 383 19.82 1.57 0.40
N ASP A 384 19.31 2.80 0.36
CA ASP A 384 20.10 3.98 0.05
C ASP A 384 20.80 3.86 -1.31
N VAL A 385 20.09 3.28 -2.26
CA VAL A 385 20.53 3.05 -3.64
C VAL A 385 19.78 3.96 -4.60
N GLU A 386 20.37 4.17 -5.76
CA GLU A 386 19.77 4.79 -6.93
C GLU A 386 19.20 3.71 -7.86
N ALA A 387 18.23 4.10 -8.68
CA ALA A 387 17.72 3.25 -9.75
C ALA A 387 18.81 2.94 -10.78
N GLY A 388 18.91 1.67 -11.18
CA GLY A 388 19.81 1.26 -12.25
C GLY A 388 19.20 1.40 -13.64
N PRO A 389 20.03 1.23 -14.70
CA PRO A 389 19.59 1.30 -16.09
C PRO A 389 19.03 -0.05 -16.57
N TYR A 390 17.95 -0.49 -15.96
CA TYR A 390 17.24 -1.71 -16.30
C TYR A 390 15.86 -1.36 -16.90
N PRO A 391 15.44 -1.94 -18.05
CA PRO A 391 16.16 -2.97 -18.84
C PRO A 391 17.13 -2.42 -19.91
N GLU A 392 17.36 -1.12 -19.98
CA GLU A 392 18.03 -0.44 -21.10
C GLU A 392 19.50 -0.90 -21.29
N ARG A 393 20.19 -1.19 -20.18
CA ARG A 393 21.62 -1.53 -20.18
C ARG A 393 21.96 -2.80 -19.40
N SER A 394 20.96 -3.54 -18.94
CA SER A 394 21.12 -4.80 -18.22
C SER A 394 19.92 -5.70 -18.48
N ASP A 395 20.15 -7.00 -18.61
CA ASP A 395 19.10 -8.03 -18.72
C ASP A 395 18.62 -8.55 -17.35
N VAL A 396 19.23 -8.06 -16.25
CA VAL A 396 18.76 -8.27 -14.86
C VAL A 396 18.47 -6.94 -14.19
N PRO A 397 17.58 -6.87 -13.18
CA PRO A 397 17.39 -5.68 -12.38
C PRO A 397 18.70 -5.23 -11.72
N VAL A 398 18.96 -3.92 -11.76
CA VAL A 398 20.18 -3.30 -11.24
C VAL A 398 19.83 -2.14 -10.32
N THR A 399 20.51 -2.07 -9.18
CA THR A 399 20.55 -0.89 -8.32
C THR A 399 22.00 -0.35 -8.25
N ILE A 400 22.16 0.94 -7.95
CA ILE A 400 23.48 1.58 -7.94
C ILE A 400 23.71 2.28 -6.61
N LYS A 401 24.92 2.13 -6.07
CA LYS A 401 25.36 2.88 -4.87
C LYS A 401 26.85 3.19 -4.96
N GLY A 402 27.20 4.49 -4.91
CA GLY A 402 28.62 4.90 -4.93
C GLY A 402 29.41 4.39 -6.14
N GLY A 403 28.77 4.26 -7.32
CA GLY A 403 29.37 3.73 -8.53
C GLY A 403 29.34 2.20 -8.68
N THR A 404 29.08 1.46 -7.60
CA THR A 404 28.90 -0.01 -7.64
C THR A 404 27.52 -0.38 -8.18
N TRP A 405 27.48 -1.27 -9.13
CA TRP A 405 26.24 -1.87 -9.67
C TRP A 405 25.95 -3.17 -8.95
N TYR A 406 24.76 -3.30 -8.40
CA TYR A 406 24.26 -4.52 -7.78
C TYR A 406 23.31 -5.22 -8.74
N LEU A 407 23.73 -6.37 -9.26
CA LEU A 407 22.97 -7.19 -10.20
C LEU A 407 22.12 -8.18 -9.43
N HIS A 408 20.80 -8.15 -9.63
CA HIS A 408 19.84 -9.02 -8.94
C HIS A 408 19.45 -10.20 -9.84
N PHE A 409 19.93 -11.38 -9.52
CA PHE A 409 19.58 -12.62 -10.20
C PHE A 409 18.31 -13.21 -9.62
N LEU A 410 17.16 -12.81 -10.17
CA LEU A 410 15.83 -13.12 -9.63
C LEU A 410 15.27 -14.48 -10.07
N SER A 411 15.94 -15.16 -11.01
CA SER A 411 15.55 -16.49 -11.47
C SER A 411 16.59 -17.53 -11.05
N PRO A 412 16.18 -18.69 -10.50
CA PRO A 412 17.11 -19.77 -10.17
C PRO A 412 17.81 -20.38 -11.39
N THR A 413 17.30 -20.14 -12.59
CA THR A 413 17.90 -20.61 -13.86
C THR A 413 18.83 -19.59 -14.50
N GLN A 414 18.79 -18.32 -14.05
CA GLN A 414 19.63 -17.27 -14.61
C GLN A 414 21.00 -17.28 -13.94
N ARG A 415 22.03 -17.64 -14.71
CA ARG A 415 23.42 -17.78 -14.21
C ARG A 415 24.33 -16.69 -14.74
N ALA A 416 23.90 -15.88 -15.71
CA ALA A 416 24.69 -14.81 -16.29
C ALA A 416 23.83 -13.56 -16.46
N ALA A 417 24.48 -12.40 -16.40
CA ALA A 417 23.91 -11.08 -16.66
C ALA A 417 24.76 -10.35 -17.70
N THR A 418 24.10 -9.69 -18.65
CA THR A 418 24.74 -8.91 -19.71
C THR A 418 24.55 -7.43 -19.44
N LEU A 419 25.66 -6.68 -19.42
CA LEU A 419 25.71 -5.25 -19.15
C LEU A 419 26.26 -4.51 -20.39
N THR A 420 25.69 -3.38 -20.71
CA THR A 420 26.15 -2.51 -21.81
C THR A 420 26.58 -1.14 -21.30
N GLY A 421 27.59 -0.54 -21.99
CA GLY A 421 28.05 0.81 -21.70
C GLY A 421 28.68 0.98 -20.31
N ILE A 422 29.22 -0.08 -19.72
CA ILE A 422 30.06 -0.02 -18.52
C ILE A 422 31.53 -0.25 -18.94
N LYS A 423 32.44 0.28 -18.15
CA LYS A 423 33.86 -0.04 -18.28
C LYS A 423 34.13 -1.45 -17.76
N PRO A 424 35.20 -2.13 -18.21
CA PRO A 424 35.64 -3.38 -17.60
C PRO A 424 35.73 -3.25 -16.08
N PRO A 425 35.03 -4.10 -15.29
CA PRO A 425 35.00 -3.98 -13.86
C PRO A 425 36.34 -4.36 -13.23
N SER A 426 36.72 -3.64 -12.18
CA SER A 426 37.89 -3.96 -11.37
C SER A 426 37.61 -5.06 -10.33
N SER A 427 36.33 -5.21 -9.93
CA SER A 427 35.91 -6.22 -8.97
C SER A 427 34.49 -6.71 -9.28
N VAL A 428 34.30 -8.02 -9.21
CA VAL A 428 32.99 -8.67 -9.35
C VAL A 428 32.88 -9.74 -8.26
N ARG A 429 31.91 -9.59 -7.33
CA ARG A 429 31.76 -10.50 -6.20
C ARG A 429 30.31 -10.79 -5.86
N VAL A 430 30.02 -12.02 -5.46
CA VAL A 430 28.74 -12.44 -4.92
C VAL A 430 28.60 -11.93 -3.48
N LEU A 431 27.57 -11.15 -3.17
CA LEU A 431 27.44 -10.53 -1.83
C LEU A 431 27.29 -11.56 -0.71
N ARG A 432 26.51 -12.61 -0.94
CA ARG A 432 26.23 -13.64 0.07
C ARG A 432 27.45 -14.43 0.51
N THR A 433 28.34 -14.73 -0.41
CA THR A 433 29.51 -15.63 -0.15
C THR A 433 30.84 -14.89 -0.11
N GLY A 434 30.90 -13.66 -0.60
CA GLY A 434 32.15 -12.93 -0.82
C GLY A 434 32.98 -13.47 -1.99
N GLN A 435 32.54 -14.54 -2.65
CA GLN A 435 33.27 -15.22 -3.72
C GLN A 435 33.33 -14.35 -4.95
N ALA A 436 34.50 -14.33 -5.62
CA ALA A 436 34.63 -13.67 -6.92
C ALA A 436 33.71 -14.34 -7.96
N ALA A 437 33.02 -13.52 -8.73
CA ALA A 437 32.30 -13.96 -9.91
C ALA A 437 33.14 -13.71 -11.17
N SER A 438 33.02 -14.55 -12.18
CA SER A 438 33.71 -14.38 -13.44
C SER A 438 33.02 -13.35 -14.32
N TRP A 439 33.80 -12.65 -15.12
CA TRP A 439 33.26 -11.78 -16.16
C TRP A 439 34.12 -11.84 -17.43
N LYS A 440 33.53 -11.50 -18.56
CA LYS A 440 34.24 -11.37 -19.83
C LYS A 440 33.67 -10.20 -20.63
N GLU A 441 34.51 -9.64 -21.47
CA GLU A 441 34.06 -8.70 -22.51
C GLU A 441 33.65 -9.48 -23.75
N ASP A 442 32.48 -9.15 -24.29
CA ASP A 442 31.93 -9.79 -25.48
C ASP A 442 31.22 -8.72 -26.35
N GLY A 443 31.86 -8.33 -27.43
CA GLY A 443 31.33 -7.36 -28.39
C GLY A 443 30.98 -6.01 -27.74
N GLY A 444 31.83 -5.47 -26.85
CA GLY A 444 31.59 -4.20 -26.14
C GLY A 444 30.58 -4.29 -25.01
N ARG A 445 30.19 -5.51 -24.62
CA ARG A 445 29.34 -5.81 -23.47
C ARG A 445 30.15 -6.54 -22.40
N VAL A 446 29.78 -6.36 -21.16
CA VAL A 446 30.33 -7.11 -20.02
C VAL A 446 29.32 -8.20 -19.64
N VAL A 447 29.73 -9.46 -19.71
CA VAL A 447 28.97 -10.62 -19.28
C VAL A 447 29.49 -11.09 -17.95
N VAL A 448 28.67 -10.99 -16.90
CA VAL A 448 28.99 -11.44 -15.53
C VAL A 448 28.33 -12.80 -15.29
N SER A 449 29.07 -13.79 -14.80
CA SER A 449 28.56 -15.14 -14.54
C SER A 449 28.72 -15.53 -13.08
N LEU A 450 27.67 -16.10 -12.51
CA LEU A 450 27.69 -16.68 -11.16
C LEU A 450 28.63 -17.91 -11.14
N PRO A 451 29.48 -18.05 -10.10
CA PRO A 451 30.31 -19.25 -9.91
C PRO A 451 29.44 -20.53 -9.86
N GLU A 452 29.92 -21.63 -10.42
CA GLU A 452 29.19 -22.92 -10.37
C GLU A 452 28.92 -23.39 -8.94
N SER A 453 29.87 -23.13 -8.03
CA SER A 453 29.76 -23.43 -6.59
C SER A 453 28.69 -22.63 -5.86
N VAL A 454 28.19 -21.54 -6.44
CA VAL A 454 27.09 -20.74 -5.87
C VAL A 454 25.78 -21.36 -6.36
N PRO A 455 25.00 -22.00 -5.47
CA PRO A 455 23.71 -22.54 -5.87
C PRO A 455 22.81 -21.40 -6.35
N ALA A 456 22.11 -21.64 -7.45
CA ALA A 456 21.12 -20.69 -7.94
C ALA A 456 19.97 -20.60 -6.94
N LYS A 457 19.95 -19.52 -6.16
CA LYS A 457 18.86 -19.15 -5.24
C LYS A 457 18.17 -17.92 -5.79
N MET A 458 16.91 -17.77 -5.43
CA MET A 458 16.19 -16.57 -5.77
C MET A 458 16.88 -15.37 -5.10
N ASP A 459 17.11 -14.34 -5.89
CA ASP A 459 17.81 -13.11 -5.56
C ASP A 459 19.22 -13.30 -4.99
N GLU A 460 20.06 -13.87 -5.79
CA GLU A 460 21.50 -13.81 -5.59
C GLU A 460 21.99 -12.44 -6.11
N VAL A 461 22.80 -11.75 -5.33
CA VAL A 461 23.27 -10.40 -5.70
C VAL A 461 24.75 -10.40 -5.98
N VAL A 462 25.12 -9.82 -7.14
CA VAL A 462 26.52 -9.62 -7.53
C VAL A 462 26.83 -8.13 -7.55
N ALA A 463 27.84 -7.71 -6.78
CA ALA A 463 28.39 -6.36 -6.81
C ALA A 463 29.46 -6.26 -7.90
N VAL A 464 29.35 -5.24 -8.75
CA VAL A 464 30.24 -4.93 -9.88
C VAL A 464 30.77 -3.51 -9.72
N SER A 465 32.09 -3.35 -9.59
CA SER A 465 32.76 -2.07 -9.34
C SER A 465 33.86 -1.80 -10.35
#